data_87dd136b33ec518d6cf17837545789b7
#
_entry.id   87dd136b33ec518d6cf17837545789b7
#
_cell.length_a   1.000
_cell.length_b   1.000
_cell.length_c   1.000
_cell.angle_alpha   90.00
_cell.angle_beta   90.00
_cell.angle_gamma   90.00
#
_symmetry.space_group_name_H-M   'P 1'
#
loop_
_entity.id
_entity.type
_entity.pdbx_description
1 polymer ?
#
loop_
_entity_poly.entity_id
_entity_poly.type
_entity_poly.pdbx_seq_one_letter_code
_entity_poly.pdbx_strand_id
1 'polypeptide(L)' 'MPEAVLVAMNAAEKGELYARIFRKVGVYLGKGEIPRALKELDEGMKIAERNGDSKMAARFTQEIANVSKTTEPTK' A
#
# COMPACT_ATOMS: atom_id res chain seq x y z
N MET A 1 -1.39 -23.05 9.56
CA MET A 1 -2.28 -22.45 8.59
C MET A 1 -1.87 -21.05 8.29
N PRO A 2 -1.51 -20.78 7.07
CA PRO A 2 -1.03 -19.46 6.71
C PRO A 2 -2.04 -18.34 6.97
N GLU A 3 -3.31 -18.60 6.69
CA GLU A 3 -4.32 -17.59 6.92
C GLU A 3 -4.48 -17.25 8.38
N ALA A 4 -4.37 -18.27 9.22
CA ALA A 4 -4.48 -18.04 10.66
C ALA A 4 -3.35 -17.14 11.13
N VAL A 5 -2.16 -17.32 10.58
CA VAL A 5 -1.02 -16.50 10.94
C VAL A 5 -1.26 -15.05 10.53
N LEU A 6 -1.77 -14.85 9.32
CA LEU A 6 -2.05 -13.49 8.85
C LEU A 6 -3.10 -12.81 9.70
N VAL A 7 -4.16 -13.55 10.03
CA VAL A 7 -5.23 -13.00 10.82
C VAL A 7 -4.77 -12.67 12.22
N ALA A 8 -3.73 -13.35 12.68
CA ALA A 8 -3.23 -13.13 14.03
C ALA A 8 -2.34 -11.88 14.16
N MET A 9 -2.07 -11.19 13.06
CA MET A 9 -1.29 -9.95 13.15
C MET A 9 -1.98 -8.95 14.07
N ASN A 10 -1.24 -8.42 15.03
CA ASN A 10 -1.81 -7.43 15.94
C ASN A 10 -1.71 -6.03 15.33
N ALA A 11 -2.33 -5.05 16.00
CA ALA A 11 -2.38 -3.69 15.47
C ALA A 11 -1.01 -3.08 15.26
N ALA A 12 -0.07 -3.35 16.17
CA ALA A 12 1.28 -2.81 16.06
C ALA A 12 2.00 -3.37 14.84
N GLU A 13 1.85 -4.67 14.61
CA GLU A 13 2.49 -5.30 13.46
C GLU A 13 1.92 -4.80 12.15
N LYS A 14 0.60 -4.62 12.11
CA LYS A 14 -0.04 -4.10 10.91
C LYS A 14 0.41 -2.67 10.63
N GLY A 15 0.45 -1.86 11.67
CA GLY A 15 0.90 -0.48 11.53
C GLY A 15 2.32 -0.38 11.00
N GLU A 16 3.18 -1.24 11.53
CA GLU A 16 4.58 -1.26 11.09
C GLU A 16 4.69 -1.68 9.63
N LEU A 17 3.92 -2.69 9.24
CA LEU A 17 3.94 -3.16 7.87
C LEU A 17 3.46 -2.08 6.92
N TYR A 18 2.36 -1.41 7.25
CA TYR A 18 1.83 -0.35 6.41
C TYR A 18 2.82 0.80 6.31
N ALA A 19 3.46 1.16 7.42
CA ALA A 19 4.44 2.23 7.41
C ALA A 19 5.62 1.90 6.50
N ARG A 20 6.05 0.64 6.53
CA ARG A 20 7.14 0.20 5.67
C ARG A 20 6.77 0.30 4.20
N ILE A 21 5.54 -0.09 3.88
CA ILE A 21 5.07 0.00 2.50
C ILE A 21 5.07 1.45 2.04
N PHE A 22 4.53 2.36 2.86
CA PHE A 22 4.50 3.76 2.48
C PHE A 22 5.90 4.35 2.33
N ARG A 23 6.85 3.91 3.15
CA ARG A 23 8.23 4.37 3.01
C ARG A 23 8.83 3.92 1.69
N LYS A 24 8.59 2.66 1.31
CA LYS A 24 9.08 2.17 0.03
C LYS A 24 8.45 2.93 -1.12
N VAL A 25 7.17 3.21 -1.03
CA VAL A 25 6.48 3.97 -2.05
C VAL A 25 7.14 5.33 -2.21
N GLY A 26 7.44 6.00 -1.10
CA GLY A 26 8.10 7.30 -1.15
C GLY A 26 9.46 7.23 -1.84
N VAL A 27 10.22 6.19 -1.55
CA VAL A 27 11.52 6.00 -2.18
C VAL A 27 11.37 5.79 -3.69
N TYR A 28 10.45 4.92 -4.09
CA TYR A 28 10.24 4.67 -5.51
C TYR A 28 9.78 5.93 -6.24
N LEU A 29 8.86 6.68 -5.64
CA LEU A 29 8.39 7.92 -6.25
C LEU A 29 9.52 8.93 -6.40
N GLY A 30 10.38 9.01 -5.38
CA GLY A 30 11.53 9.91 -5.44
C GLY A 30 12.50 9.55 -6.55
N LYS A 31 12.53 8.29 -6.93
CA LYS A 31 13.40 7.83 -8.02
C LYS A 31 12.69 7.82 -9.37
N GLY A 32 11.42 8.17 -9.40
CA GLY A 32 10.65 8.12 -10.62
C GLY A 32 10.23 6.72 -11.03
N GLU A 33 10.31 5.76 -10.10
CA GLU A 33 9.95 4.37 -10.39
C GLU A 33 8.47 4.17 -10.07
N ILE A 34 7.63 4.75 -10.89
CA ILE A 34 6.19 4.76 -10.67
C ILE A 34 5.57 3.36 -10.65
N PRO A 35 5.90 2.47 -11.62
CA PRO A 35 5.29 1.13 -11.60
C PRO A 35 5.58 0.37 -10.32
N ARG A 36 6.78 0.52 -9.77
CA ARG A 36 7.12 -0.14 -8.52
C ARG A 36 6.33 0.43 -7.35
N ALA A 37 6.15 1.75 -7.34
CA ALA A 37 5.36 2.38 -6.29
C ALA A 37 3.93 1.87 -6.33
N LEU A 38 3.35 1.78 -7.53
CA LEU A 38 1.98 1.29 -7.68
C LEU A 38 1.85 -0.16 -7.24
N LYS A 39 2.85 -0.97 -7.53
CA LYS A 39 2.82 -2.37 -7.12
C LYS A 39 2.83 -2.49 -5.60
N GLU A 40 3.66 -1.69 -4.94
CA GLU A 40 3.70 -1.71 -3.48
C GLU A 40 2.37 -1.30 -2.88
N LEU A 41 1.76 -0.26 -3.44
CA LEU A 41 0.46 0.19 -2.96
C LEU A 41 -0.61 -0.86 -3.16
N ASP A 42 -0.59 -1.53 -4.31
CA ASP A 42 -1.56 -2.58 -4.58
C ASP A 42 -1.42 -3.73 -3.59
N GLU A 43 -0.19 -4.11 -3.28
CA GLU A 43 0.05 -5.16 -2.30
C GLU A 43 -0.43 -4.76 -0.92
N GLY A 44 -0.20 -3.50 -0.56
CA GLY A 44 -0.68 -2.99 0.71
C GLY A 44 -2.20 -3.03 0.79
N MET A 45 -2.86 -2.66 -0.30
CA MET A 45 -4.31 -2.70 -0.34
C MET A 45 -4.83 -4.13 -0.14
N LYS A 46 -4.20 -5.10 -0.80
CA LYS A 46 -4.61 -6.48 -0.67
C LYS A 46 -4.42 -7.00 0.75
N ILE A 47 -3.32 -6.62 1.38
CA ILE A 47 -3.08 -7.00 2.76
C ILE A 47 -4.14 -6.40 3.67
N ALA A 48 -4.46 -5.13 3.47
CA ALA A 48 -5.46 -4.47 4.27
C ALA A 48 -6.83 -5.13 4.11
N GLU A 49 -7.19 -5.49 2.88
CA GLU A 49 -8.45 -6.18 2.63
C GLU A 49 -8.49 -7.53 3.32
N ARG A 50 -7.38 -8.25 3.25
CA ARG A 50 -7.29 -9.57 3.86
C ARG A 50 -7.44 -9.48 5.37
N ASN A 51 -6.96 -8.41 5.96
CA ASN A 51 -7.05 -8.19 7.40
C ASN A 51 -8.38 -7.55 7.83
N GLY A 52 -9.25 -7.27 6.88
CA GLY A 52 -10.50 -6.61 7.20
C GLY A 52 -10.32 -5.15 7.59
N ASP A 53 -9.23 -4.53 7.16
CA ASP A 53 -8.90 -3.17 7.54
C ASP A 53 -9.37 -2.23 6.43
N SER A 54 -10.66 -1.94 6.43
CA SER A 54 -11.25 -1.18 5.34
C SER A 54 -10.73 0.25 5.25
N LYS A 55 -10.36 0.85 6.37
CA LYS A 55 -9.81 2.19 6.36
C LYS A 55 -8.48 2.24 5.63
N MET A 56 -7.61 1.27 5.91
CA MET A 56 -6.33 1.23 5.24
C MET A 56 -6.47 0.84 3.79
N ALA A 57 -7.40 -0.07 3.48
CA ALA A 57 -7.65 -0.43 2.08
C ALA A 57 -8.07 0.81 1.29
N ALA A 58 -8.95 1.62 1.87
CA ALA A 58 -9.39 2.85 1.21
C ALA A 58 -8.23 3.82 1.04
N ARG A 59 -7.36 3.90 2.04
CA ARG A 59 -6.21 4.80 1.95
C ARG A 59 -5.26 4.36 0.84
N PHE A 60 -4.98 3.07 0.74
CA PHE A 60 -4.13 2.59 -0.34
C PHE A 60 -4.76 2.85 -1.70
N THR A 61 -6.06 2.64 -1.81
CA THR A 61 -6.77 2.92 -3.06
C THR A 61 -6.65 4.39 -3.43
N GLN A 62 -6.78 5.27 -2.44
CA GLN A 62 -6.65 6.70 -2.66
C GLN A 62 -5.25 7.05 -3.14
N GLU A 63 -4.23 6.45 -2.54
CA GLU A 63 -2.85 6.73 -2.93
C GLU A 63 -2.57 6.21 -4.34
N ILE A 64 -3.13 5.06 -4.69
CA ILE A 64 -2.99 4.55 -6.06
C ILE A 64 -3.56 5.56 -7.04
N ALA A 65 -4.74 6.09 -6.76
CA ALA A 65 -5.36 7.08 -7.63
C ALA A 65 -4.49 8.33 -7.74
N ASN A 66 -3.94 8.78 -6.61
CA ASN A 66 -3.09 9.96 -6.60
C ASN A 66 -1.83 9.78 -7.43
N VAL A 67 -1.18 8.63 -7.28
CA VAL A 67 0.04 8.34 -8.03
C VAL A 67 -0.27 8.21 -9.51
N SER A 68 -1.36 7.52 -9.86
CA SER A 68 -1.75 7.36 -11.26
C SER A 68 -2.03 8.71 -11.91
N LYS A 69 -2.66 9.60 -11.16
CA LYS A 69 -2.95 10.93 -11.64
C LYS A 69 -1.67 11.72 -11.91
N THR A 70 -0.71 11.55 -11.02
CA THR A 70 0.56 12.27 -11.13
C THR A 70 1.31 11.87 -12.39
N THR A 71 1.13 10.64 -12.85
CA THR A 71 1.88 10.16 -14.00
C THR A 71 1.22 10.46 -15.32
N GLU A 72 0.02 11.03 -15.32
CA GLU A 72 -0.64 11.34 -16.57
C GLU A 72 0.08 12.46 -17.30
N PRO A 73 0.26 12.32 -18.61
CA PRO A 73 0.92 13.36 -19.41
C PRO A 73 -0.06 14.47 -19.67
N THR A 74 -0.11 15.41 -18.86
CA THR A 74 -1.06 16.44 -19.05
C THR A 74 -0.51 17.51 -19.91
N LYS A 75 -0.44 17.57 -20.36
CA LYS A 75 -0.15 18.73 -20.88
C LYS A 75 0.09 18.96 -21.50
#